data_0bd41628cfb9cfd09cf949dd6078a5fa
#
_entry.id   0bd41628cfb9cfd09cf949dd6078a5fa
#
_cell.length_a   1.000
_cell.length_b   1.000
_cell.length_c   1.000
_cell.angle_alpha   90.00
_cell.angle_beta   90.00
_cell.angle_gamma   90.00
#
_symmetry.space_group_name_H-M   'P 1'
#
loop_
_entity.id
_entity.type
_entity.pdbx_description
1 polymer ?
#
loop_
_entity_poly.entity_id
_entity_poly.type
_entity_poly.pdbx_seq_one_letter_code
_entity_poly.pdbx_strand_id
1 'polypeptide(L)'
;LIEEGWQQNAKAMLEIQQRAETQLLEKLATLPKKLNGLTLVRNARIFDSQTLKLSAPSDIYLLRGKITSIVPTGSLHSPVEHEIDAANRIVLPGLFDMHGHLSRWEGALHLAAGVTTLRDMGNDNATLQSMIDEIDTDQLLAPTIVPTGFLEGESAYSARNGFVINDLAEAKHAIDWYAAHGYPQLKIYNSFPKDILKDTVSYAHSRGLRVSGHVPAFLKAEDVIAAGFDEIQHINQLMLNFLVKPDTDTRTLDRFYLPAKQVADLDLQSKAVQDFIRLLKSHNVTAVSYTHLRAHE
;
A
#
# COMPACT_ATOMS: atom_id res chain seq x y z
N LEU A 1 5.71 -0.90 -24.15
CA LEU A 1 5.80 -1.68 -25.39
C LEU A 1 5.58 -0.73 -26.57
N ILE A 2 6.48 -0.76 -27.55
CA ILE A 2 6.36 0.02 -28.79
C ILE A 2 6.15 -0.99 -29.91
N GLU A 3 5.19 -0.71 -30.78
CA GLU A 3 4.87 -1.57 -31.91
C GLU A 3 6.06 -1.68 -32.88
N GLU A 4 6.19 -2.83 -33.51
CA GLU A 4 7.24 -3.09 -34.47
C GLU A 4 7.22 -2.04 -35.60
N GLY A 5 8.40 -1.52 -35.96
CA GLY A 5 8.54 -0.44 -36.93
C GLY A 5 8.51 0.98 -36.34
N TRP A 6 8.16 1.16 -35.05
CA TRP A 6 8.12 2.48 -34.39
C TRP A 6 9.28 2.73 -33.42
N GLN A 7 10.19 1.78 -33.22
CA GLN A 7 11.29 1.85 -32.25
C GLN A 7 12.16 3.10 -32.39
N GLN A 8 12.39 3.56 -33.61
CA GLN A 8 13.12 4.78 -33.90
C GLN A 8 12.45 6.05 -33.38
N ASN A 9 11.14 6.02 -33.17
CA ASN A 9 10.36 7.13 -32.66
C ASN A 9 10.13 7.05 -31.12
N ALA A 10 10.65 6.01 -30.47
CA ALA A 10 10.40 5.73 -29.05
C ALA A 10 10.64 6.94 -28.15
N LYS A 11 11.78 7.63 -28.33
CA LYS A 11 12.15 8.80 -27.56
C LYS A 11 11.15 9.95 -27.74
N ALA A 12 10.81 10.26 -28.98
CA ALA A 12 9.86 11.33 -29.28
C ALA A 12 8.45 11.02 -28.75
N MET A 13 8.01 9.76 -28.83
CA MET A 13 6.73 9.31 -28.28
C MET A 13 6.69 9.43 -26.76
N LEU A 14 7.76 9.04 -26.07
CA LEU A 14 7.86 9.19 -24.63
C LEU A 14 7.86 10.65 -24.19
N GLU A 15 8.55 11.54 -24.92
CA GLU A 15 8.55 12.97 -24.63
C GLU A 15 7.15 13.61 -24.83
N ILE A 16 6.41 13.17 -25.84
CA ILE A 16 5.03 13.62 -26.08
C ILE A 16 4.12 13.13 -24.93
N GLN A 17 4.23 11.86 -24.57
CA GLN A 17 3.45 11.28 -23.48
C GLN A 17 3.74 12.02 -22.16
N GLN A 18 5.01 12.20 -21.80
CA GLN A 18 5.39 12.90 -20.57
C GLN A 18 4.84 14.33 -20.51
N ARG A 19 4.89 15.07 -21.63
CA ARG A 19 4.30 16.41 -21.69
C ARG A 19 2.79 16.40 -21.50
N ALA A 20 2.09 15.46 -22.15
CA ALA A 20 0.63 15.32 -22.00
C ALA A 20 0.23 14.93 -20.58
N GLU A 21 0.96 14.02 -19.96
CA GLU A 21 0.77 13.64 -18.55
C GLU A 21 1.02 14.81 -17.61
N THR A 22 2.11 15.55 -17.77
CA THR A 22 2.39 16.74 -16.96
C THR A 22 1.24 17.75 -17.05
N GLN A 23 0.79 18.09 -18.26
CA GLN A 23 -0.33 19.03 -18.45
C GLN A 23 -1.63 18.53 -17.82
N LEU A 24 -1.90 17.23 -17.89
CA LEU A 24 -3.06 16.63 -17.24
C LEU A 24 -2.95 16.73 -15.72
N LEU A 25 -1.81 16.39 -15.13
CA LEU A 25 -1.57 16.43 -13.70
C LEU A 25 -1.70 17.87 -13.14
N GLU A 26 -1.11 18.86 -13.81
CA GLU A 26 -1.26 20.28 -13.49
C GLU A 26 -2.74 20.70 -13.48
N LYS A 27 -3.49 20.30 -14.50
CA LYS A 27 -4.95 20.55 -14.57
C LYS A 27 -5.69 19.87 -13.42
N LEU A 28 -5.40 18.60 -13.12
CA LEU A 28 -6.05 17.85 -12.05
C LEU A 28 -5.76 18.48 -10.68
N ALA A 29 -4.55 18.96 -10.43
CA ALA A 29 -4.18 19.64 -9.19
C ALA A 29 -4.98 20.92 -8.91
N THR A 30 -5.60 21.53 -9.93
CA THR A 30 -6.47 22.70 -9.76
C THR A 30 -7.92 22.38 -9.39
N LEU A 31 -8.33 21.10 -9.45
CA LEU A 31 -9.73 20.71 -9.21
C LEU A 31 -10.19 20.80 -7.74
N PRO A 32 -9.35 20.50 -6.73
CA PRO A 32 -9.76 20.56 -5.34
C PRO A 32 -10.12 21.97 -4.92
N LYS A 33 -11.26 22.12 -4.24
CA LYS A 33 -11.59 23.38 -3.57
C LYS A 33 -10.96 23.41 -2.20
N LYS A 34 -10.17 24.45 -1.93
CA LYS A 34 -9.68 24.70 -0.56
C LYS A 34 -10.82 25.24 0.29
N LEU A 35 -11.19 24.47 1.31
CA LEU A 35 -12.20 24.88 2.28
C LEU A 35 -11.50 25.56 3.45
N ASN A 36 -11.17 26.85 3.27
CA ASN A 36 -10.61 27.66 4.33
C ASN A 36 -11.75 28.12 5.25
N GLY A 37 -11.56 27.99 6.56
CA GLY A 37 -12.57 28.35 7.55
C GLY A 37 -13.52 27.21 7.92
N LEU A 38 -14.59 27.57 8.63
CA LEU A 38 -15.59 26.61 9.09
C LEU A 38 -16.48 26.17 7.92
N THR A 39 -16.54 24.88 7.67
CA THR A 39 -17.34 24.28 6.62
C THR A 39 -18.45 23.43 7.22
N LEU A 40 -19.66 23.57 6.72
CA LEU A 40 -20.82 22.76 7.06
C LEU A 40 -21.17 21.81 5.90
N VAL A 41 -21.18 20.51 6.17
CA VAL A 41 -21.82 19.52 5.30
C VAL A 41 -23.16 19.17 5.94
N ARG A 42 -24.24 19.71 5.38
CA ARG A 42 -25.59 19.53 5.95
C ARG A 42 -26.33 18.36 5.32
N ASN A 43 -27.31 17.85 6.06
CA ASN A 43 -28.25 16.82 5.62
C ASN A 43 -27.53 15.57 5.09
N ALA A 44 -26.54 15.07 5.83
CA ALA A 44 -25.77 13.86 5.53
C ALA A 44 -26.27 12.69 6.38
N ARG A 45 -26.26 11.48 5.81
CA ARG A 45 -26.42 10.23 6.59
C ARG A 45 -25.06 9.58 6.78
N ILE A 46 -24.61 9.45 8.01
CA ILE A 46 -23.26 8.97 8.31
C ILE A 46 -23.30 7.46 8.52
N PHE A 47 -22.42 6.76 7.82
CA PHE A 47 -22.21 5.33 8.04
C PHE A 47 -21.27 5.12 9.22
N ASP A 48 -21.75 4.45 10.24
CA ASP A 48 -20.95 4.01 11.37
C ASP A 48 -20.36 2.62 11.09
N SER A 49 -19.04 2.56 10.90
CA SER A 49 -18.32 1.32 10.57
C SER A 49 -18.25 0.32 11.74
N GLN A 50 -18.50 0.75 12.98
CA GLN A 50 -18.51 -0.15 14.13
C GLN A 50 -19.85 -0.86 14.29
N THR A 51 -20.93 -0.10 14.16
CA THR A 51 -22.29 -0.65 14.32
C THR A 51 -22.90 -1.11 12.99
N LEU A 52 -22.27 -0.80 11.87
CA LEU A 52 -22.75 -1.06 10.48
C LEU A 52 -24.12 -0.43 10.21
N LYS A 53 -24.40 0.71 10.83
CA LYS A 53 -25.68 1.42 10.72
C LYS A 53 -25.50 2.80 10.11
N LEU A 54 -26.58 3.32 9.56
CA LEU A 54 -26.66 4.70 9.10
C LEU A 54 -27.27 5.58 10.20
N SER A 55 -26.72 6.77 10.40
CA SER A 55 -27.32 7.78 11.27
C SER A 55 -28.65 8.30 10.73
N ALA A 56 -29.45 8.97 11.57
CA ALA A 56 -30.41 9.93 11.10
C ALA A 56 -29.70 11.06 10.33
N PRO A 57 -30.43 11.87 9.50
CA PRO A 57 -29.84 13.03 8.84
C PRO A 57 -29.13 13.93 9.85
N SER A 58 -27.89 14.26 9.55
CA SER A 58 -26.97 14.97 10.44
C SER A 58 -26.20 16.04 9.67
N ASP A 59 -25.75 17.04 10.39
CA ASP A 59 -24.94 18.13 9.89
C ASP A 59 -23.54 18.00 10.46
N ILE A 60 -22.51 18.00 9.57
CA ILE A 60 -21.12 17.77 9.91
C ILE A 60 -20.37 19.07 9.78
N TYR A 61 -19.70 19.51 10.85
CA TYR A 61 -18.81 20.68 10.83
C TYR A 61 -17.37 20.25 10.65
N LEU A 62 -16.69 20.92 9.73
CA LEU A 62 -15.28 20.71 9.40
C LEU A 62 -14.49 22.01 9.60
N LEU A 63 -13.34 21.91 10.23
CA LEU A 63 -12.39 23.00 10.34
C LEU A 63 -10.96 22.45 10.19
N ARG A 64 -10.20 23.05 9.29
CA ARG A 64 -8.80 22.67 9.03
C ARG A 64 -8.63 21.16 8.78
N GLY A 65 -9.50 20.58 7.94
CA GLY A 65 -9.46 19.17 7.57
C GLY A 65 -9.91 18.17 8.67
N LYS A 66 -10.49 18.66 9.77
CA LYS A 66 -10.98 17.81 10.88
C LYS A 66 -12.46 17.98 11.09
N ILE A 67 -13.16 16.91 11.41
CA ILE A 67 -14.54 16.93 11.92
C ILE A 67 -14.50 17.51 13.33
N THR A 68 -15.18 18.63 13.53
CA THR A 68 -15.23 19.32 14.84
C THR A 68 -16.51 19.02 15.62
N SER A 69 -17.62 18.82 14.90
CA SER A 69 -18.87 18.35 15.52
C SER A 69 -19.79 17.68 14.50
N ILE A 70 -20.71 16.89 15.02
CA ILE A 70 -21.81 16.27 14.27
C ILE A 70 -23.07 16.51 15.10
N VAL A 71 -24.07 17.14 14.47
CA VAL A 71 -25.34 17.48 15.14
C VAL A 71 -26.54 17.03 14.29
N PRO A 72 -27.73 16.83 14.85
CA PRO A 72 -28.91 16.54 14.06
C PRO A 72 -29.21 17.65 13.04
N THR A 73 -29.63 17.28 11.84
CA THR A 73 -30.04 18.24 10.80
C THR A 73 -31.18 19.13 11.31
N GLY A 74 -31.07 20.43 11.05
CA GLY A 74 -32.02 21.45 11.53
C GLY A 74 -31.69 22.04 12.91
N SER A 75 -30.56 21.67 13.50
CA SER A 75 -30.02 22.38 14.68
C SER A 75 -29.66 23.81 14.33
N LEU A 76 -29.60 24.69 15.36
CA LEU A 76 -29.09 26.05 15.15
C LEU A 76 -27.66 26.04 14.69
N HIS A 77 -27.37 26.76 13.61
CA HIS A 77 -26.06 26.81 13.00
C HIS A 77 -25.31 28.11 13.36
N SER A 78 -24.01 27.95 13.64
CA SER A 78 -23.09 29.08 13.62
C SER A 78 -22.87 29.51 12.17
N PRO A 79 -22.54 30.81 11.92
CA PRO A 79 -22.10 31.24 10.59
C PRO A 79 -20.94 30.40 10.09
N VAL A 80 -20.98 30.00 8.83
CA VAL A 80 -19.94 29.18 8.16
C VAL A 80 -19.47 29.87 6.89
N GLU A 81 -18.22 29.65 6.53
CA GLU A 81 -17.64 30.17 5.28
C GLU A 81 -18.05 29.34 4.07
N HIS A 82 -18.24 28.02 4.29
CA HIS A 82 -18.62 27.11 3.22
C HIS A 82 -19.77 26.19 3.66
N GLU A 83 -20.70 25.99 2.76
CA GLU A 83 -21.82 25.06 2.95
C GLU A 83 -21.91 24.08 1.79
N ILE A 84 -22.05 22.79 2.11
CA ILE A 84 -22.21 21.69 1.16
C ILE A 84 -23.49 20.94 1.55
N ASP A 85 -24.49 20.92 0.68
CA ASP A 85 -25.68 20.11 0.89
C ASP A 85 -25.43 18.67 0.43
N ALA A 86 -25.38 17.76 1.37
CA ALA A 86 -25.25 16.33 1.07
C ALA A 86 -26.56 15.74 0.47
N ALA A 87 -27.66 16.47 0.51
CA ALA A 87 -28.94 16.04 -0.06
C ALA A 87 -29.38 14.64 0.41
N ASN A 88 -29.22 14.35 1.69
CA ASN A 88 -29.50 13.07 2.32
C ASN A 88 -28.65 11.90 1.80
N ARG A 89 -27.51 12.20 1.14
CA ARG A 89 -26.54 11.18 0.69
C ARG A 89 -25.76 10.60 1.88
N ILE A 90 -25.23 9.41 1.66
CA ILE A 90 -24.43 8.71 2.67
C ILE A 90 -23.00 9.24 2.62
N VAL A 91 -22.48 9.57 3.79
CA VAL A 91 -21.07 9.88 4.02
C VAL A 91 -20.42 8.65 4.64
N LEU A 92 -19.34 8.20 4.03
CA LEU A 92 -18.52 7.07 4.45
C LEU A 92 -17.15 7.58 4.90
N PRO A 93 -16.43 6.85 5.79
CA PRO A 93 -15.00 7.01 5.90
C PRO A 93 -14.33 6.80 4.54
N GLY A 94 -13.25 7.54 4.26
CA GLY A 94 -12.47 7.30 3.07
C GLY A 94 -11.93 5.87 3.04
N LEU A 95 -11.86 5.28 1.85
CA LEU A 95 -11.31 3.94 1.68
C LEU A 95 -9.79 3.96 1.81
N PHE A 96 -9.25 2.85 2.29
CA PHE A 96 -7.81 2.58 2.38
C PHE A 96 -7.44 1.52 1.37
N ASP A 97 -6.51 1.84 0.47
CA ASP A 97 -5.81 0.81 -0.30
C ASP A 97 -4.57 0.38 0.49
N MET A 98 -4.58 -0.86 0.97
CA MET A 98 -3.54 -1.39 1.84
C MET A 98 -2.36 -1.99 1.07
N HIS A 99 -2.42 -2.06 -0.26
CA HIS A 99 -1.34 -2.57 -1.09
C HIS A 99 -1.38 -1.96 -2.49
N GLY A 100 -0.78 -0.80 -2.66
CA GLY A 100 -0.62 -0.16 -3.96
C GLY A 100 0.85 0.12 -4.28
N HIS A 101 1.08 0.50 -5.52
CA HIS A 101 2.35 1.02 -6.06
C HIS A 101 1.98 2.25 -6.88
N LEU A 102 1.96 3.42 -6.23
CA LEU A 102 1.37 4.61 -6.81
C LEU A 102 2.28 5.22 -7.90
N SER A 103 1.67 5.51 -9.04
CA SER A 103 2.23 6.42 -10.02
C SER A 103 1.45 7.74 -10.04
N ARG A 104 2.10 8.83 -10.50
CA ARG A 104 1.48 10.18 -10.47
C ARG A 104 0.10 10.24 -11.12
N TRP A 105 -0.08 9.56 -12.26
CA TRP A 105 -1.32 9.59 -13.02
C TRP A 105 -2.48 8.80 -12.35
N GLU A 106 -2.16 7.85 -11.47
CA GLU A 106 -3.16 7.01 -10.81
C GLU A 106 -3.80 7.70 -9.59
N GLY A 107 -3.14 8.72 -9.02
CA GLY A 107 -3.59 9.37 -7.80
C GLY A 107 -5.03 9.87 -7.87
N ALA A 108 -5.38 10.58 -8.94
CA ALA A 108 -6.73 11.09 -9.15
C ALA A 108 -7.76 9.95 -9.33
N LEU A 109 -7.39 8.82 -9.90
CA LEU A 109 -8.27 7.65 -10.07
C LEU A 109 -8.58 6.99 -8.73
N HIS A 110 -7.60 6.88 -7.83
CA HIS A 110 -7.81 6.40 -6.47
C HIS A 110 -8.83 7.27 -5.73
N LEU A 111 -8.67 8.59 -5.78
CA LEU A 111 -9.62 9.53 -5.17
C LEU A 111 -11.01 9.43 -5.79
N ALA A 112 -11.10 9.29 -7.12
CA ALA A 112 -12.38 9.10 -7.82
C ALA A 112 -13.09 7.80 -7.40
N ALA A 113 -12.33 6.76 -7.01
CA ALA A 113 -12.85 5.52 -6.46
C ALA A 113 -13.15 5.60 -4.94
N GLY A 114 -12.91 6.74 -4.29
CA GLY A 114 -13.12 6.94 -2.86
C GLY A 114 -11.96 6.49 -1.97
N VAL A 115 -10.82 6.12 -2.55
CA VAL A 115 -9.58 5.79 -1.81
C VAL A 115 -8.91 7.11 -1.43
N THR A 116 -8.86 7.41 -0.13
CA THR A 116 -8.28 8.63 0.42
C THR A 116 -6.91 8.43 1.07
N THR A 117 -6.54 7.18 1.30
CA THR A 117 -5.25 6.78 1.83
C THR A 117 -4.77 5.53 1.11
N LEU A 118 -3.52 5.54 0.68
CA LEU A 118 -2.88 4.41 0.00
C LEU A 118 -1.60 4.05 0.74
N ARG A 119 -1.43 2.78 1.05
CA ARG A 119 -0.16 2.23 1.52
C ARG A 119 0.65 1.80 0.30
N ASP A 120 1.70 2.56 -0.01
CA ASP A 120 2.62 2.22 -1.09
C ASP A 120 3.60 1.13 -0.62
N MET A 121 3.49 -0.04 -1.22
CA MET A 121 4.23 -1.25 -0.83
C MET A 121 5.54 -1.44 -1.58
N GLY A 122 6.12 -0.37 -2.07
CA GLY A 122 7.44 -0.33 -2.69
C GLY A 122 7.44 0.47 -3.98
N ASN A 123 8.30 1.46 -4.01
CA ASN A 123 8.48 2.39 -5.11
C ASN A 123 9.94 2.84 -5.16
N ASP A 124 10.35 3.48 -6.25
CA ASP A 124 11.61 4.20 -6.25
C ASP A 124 11.59 5.29 -5.17
N ASN A 125 12.60 5.30 -4.30
CA ASN A 125 12.63 6.16 -3.13
C ASN A 125 12.52 7.64 -3.47
N ALA A 126 13.24 8.12 -4.49
CA ALA A 126 13.24 9.53 -4.88
C ALA A 126 11.88 9.92 -5.49
N THR A 127 11.31 9.05 -6.33
CA THR A 127 9.99 9.24 -6.93
C THR A 127 8.90 9.31 -5.87
N LEU A 128 8.92 8.41 -4.89
CA LEU A 128 7.91 8.37 -3.83
C LEU A 128 7.98 9.60 -2.94
N GLN A 129 9.19 10.01 -2.52
CA GLN A 129 9.37 11.25 -1.74
C GLN A 129 8.88 12.47 -2.51
N SER A 130 9.24 12.60 -3.79
CA SER A 130 8.75 13.69 -4.64
C SER A 130 7.21 13.71 -4.73
N MET A 131 6.57 12.56 -4.88
CA MET A 131 5.10 12.50 -4.90
C MET A 131 4.48 12.93 -3.56
N ILE A 132 5.07 12.53 -2.44
CA ILE A 132 4.61 12.97 -1.10
C ILE A 132 4.73 14.49 -0.97
N ASP A 133 5.87 15.07 -1.35
CA ASP A 133 6.08 16.52 -1.30
C ASP A 133 5.12 17.28 -2.22
N GLU A 134 4.86 16.76 -3.42
CA GLU A 134 3.91 17.31 -4.39
C GLU A 134 2.46 17.27 -3.86
N ILE A 135 2.08 16.21 -3.15
CA ILE A 135 0.76 16.10 -2.50
C ILE A 135 0.65 17.12 -1.36
N ASP A 136 1.66 17.21 -0.50
CA ASP A 136 1.67 18.11 0.66
C ASP A 136 1.68 19.59 0.25
N THR A 137 2.19 19.90 -0.94
CA THR A 137 2.21 21.25 -1.53
C THR A 137 1.08 21.53 -2.52
N ASP A 138 0.07 20.63 -2.60
CA ASP A 138 -1.08 20.75 -3.51
C ASP A 138 -0.71 20.75 -5.01
N GLN A 139 0.43 20.19 -5.37
CA GLN A 139 0.89 20.08 -6.77
C GLN A 139 0.47 18.77 -7.43
N LEU A 140 0.13 17.76 -6.64
CA LEU A 140 -0.36 16.46 -7.12
C LEU A 140 -1.69 16.10 -6.45
N LEU A 141 -2.69 15.78 -7.25
CA LEU A 141 -3.98 15.28 -6.76
C LEU A 141 -3.90 13.76 -6.57
N ALA A 142 -3.68 13.33 -5.33
CA ALA A 142 -3.59 11.92 -4.98
C ALA A 142 -4.04 11.68 -3.52
N PRO A 143 -4.28 10.41 -3.12
CA PRO A 143 -4.50 10.05 -1.72
C PRO A 143 -3.29 10.38 -0.85
N THR A 144 -3.50 10.45 0.46
CA THR A 144 -2.39 10.41 1.42
C THR A 144 -1.60 9.12 1.24
N ILE A 145 -0.28 9.21 1.11
CA ILE A 145 0.61 8.06 0.96
C ILE A 145 1.15 7.65 2.34
N VAL A 146 1.01 6.36 2.66
CA VAL A 146 1.76 5.72 3.75
C VAL A 146 2.89 4.91 3.12
N PRO A 147 4.14 5.39 3.15
CA PRO A 147 5.23 4.75 2.43
C PRO A 147 5.72 3.48 3.12
N THR A 148 6.15 2.50 2.33
CA THR A 148 6.83 1.30 2.80
C THR A 148 8.23 1.24 2.21
N GLY A 149 9.25 1.10 3.06
CA GLY A 149 10.63 0.95 2.64
C GLY A 149 10.83 -0.41 1.97
N PHE A 150 11.35 -0.45 0.76
CA PHE A 150 11.53 -1.68 0.00
C PHE A 150 12.97 -2.19 0.12
N LEU A 151 13.13 -3.44 0.55
CA LEU A 151 14.41 -4.13 0.66
C LEU A 151 14.42 -5.40 -0.19
N GLU A 152 15.35 -5.45 -1.13
CA GLU A 152 15.58 -6.61 -1.99
C GLU A 152 17.04 -7.06 -1.89
N GLY A 153 17.32 -8.35 -2.16
CA GLY A 153 18.67 -8.86 -2.31
C GLY A 153 19.15 -8.79 -3.75
N GLU A 154 20.46 -8.65 -3.97
CA GLU A 154 21.02 -8.63 -5.31
C GLU A 154 20.92 -10.01 -5.98
N SER A 155 20.29 -10.07 -7.13
CA SER A 155 20.17 -11.27 -7.97
C SER A 155 19.74 -10.89 -9.39
N ALA A 156 19.71 -11.87 -10.30
CA ALA A 156 19.16 -11.69 -11.63
C ALA A 156 17.63 -11.41 -11.63
N TYR A 157 16.95 -11.64 -10.51
CA TYR A 157 15.50 -11.46 -10.35
C TYR A 157 15.14 -10.25 -9.48
N SER A 158 16.12 -9.44 -9.07
CA SER A 158 15.89 -8.33 -8.14
C SER A 158 14.99 -7.26 -8.73
N ALA A 159 13.93 -6.91 -8.01
CA ALA A 159 13.17 -5.70 -8.24
C ALA A 159 13.94 -4.50 -7.68
N ARG A 160 13.97 -3.38 -8.43
CA ARG A 160 14.77 -2.20 -8.07
C ARG A 160 13.90 -1.04 -7.61
N ASN A 161 12.96 -1.34 -6.70
CA ASN A 161 12.01 -0.40 -6.15
C ASN A 161 12.44 0.11 -4.76
N GLY A 162 13.69 0.43 -4.56
CA GLY A 162 14.24 0.85 -3.27
C GLY A 162 15.68 0.40 -3.13
N PHE A 163 16.06 -0.08 -1.94
CA PHE A 163 17.42 -0.55 -1.73
C PHE A 163 17.58 -2.03 -2.12
N VAL A 164 18.62 -2.30 -2.91
CA VAL A 164 19.11 -3.66 -3.18
C VAL A 164 20.36 -3.86 -2.35
N ILE A 165 20.38 -4.93 -1.54
CA ILE A 165 21.41 -5.16 -0.51
C ILE A 165 22.07 -6.52 -0.67
N ASN A 166 23.30 -6.64 -0.19
CA ASN A 166 24.08 -7.88 -0.21
C ASN A 166 24.36 -8.42 1.19
N ASP A 167 24.38 -7.56 2.19
CA ASP A 167 24.73 -7.94 3.55
C ASP A 167 23.94 -7.17 4.63
N LEU A 168 24.18 -7.54 5.89
CA LEU A 168 23.50 -6.94 7.03
C LEU A 168 23.85 -5.45 7.25
N ALA A 169 25.07 -5.04 6.87
CA ALA A 169 25.48 -3.65 7.04
C ALA A 169 24.72 -2.74 6.08
N GLU A 170 24.58 -3.16 4.82
CA GLU A 170 23.78 -2.47 3.81
C GLU A 170 22.30 -2.46 4.20
N ALA A 171 21.76 -3.58 4.72
CA ALA A 171 20.40 -3.65 5.22
C ALA A 171 20.15 -2.67 6.38
N LYS A 172 21.05 -2.57 7.34
CA LYS A 172 20.94 -1.61 8.45
C LYS A 172 21.02 -0.17 7.97
N HIS A 173 21.91 0.14 7.02
CA HIS A 173 21.98 1.48 6.42
C HIS A 173 20.66 1.87 5.76
N ALA A 174 20.06 0.97 4.96
CA ALA A 174 18.76 1.20 4.34
C ALA A 174 17.65 1.39 5.38
N ILE A 175 17.62 0.60 6.44
CA ILE A 175 16.65 0.72 7.54
C ILE A 175 16.78 2.08 8.24
N ASP A 176 18.00 2.52 8.53
CA ASP A 176 18.25 3.83 9.14
C ASP A 176 17.78 4.97 8.24
N TRP A 177 18.01 4.85 6.93
CA TRP A 177 17.51 5.80 5.95
C TRP A 177 15.98 5.88 5.96
N TYR A 178 15.28 4.74 5.90
CA TYR A 178 13.81 4.70 5.94
C TYR A 178 13.26 5.27 7.24
N ALA A 179 13.85 4.91 8.39
CA ALA A 179 13.44 5.45 9.68
C ALA A 179 13.60 6.97 9.74
N ALA A 180 14.72 7.50 9.23
CA ALA A 180 15.00 8.94 9.20
C ALA A 180 14.04 9.72 8.26
N HIS A 181 13.49 9.05 7.23
CA HIS A 181 12.52 9.64 6.30
C HIS A 181 11.04 9.37 6.68
N GLY A 182 10.80 8.88 7.92
CA GLY A 182 9.44 8.74 8.45
C GLY A 182 8.65 7.55 7.91
N TYR A 183 9.31 6.55 7.31
CA TYR A 183 8.64 5.34 6.90
C TYR A 183 8.22 4.53 8.13
N PRO A 184 6.97 4.05 8.22
CA PRO A 184 6.50 3.29 9.38
C PRO A 184 6.82 1.79 9.28
N GLN A 185 7.23 1.32 8.13
CA GLN A 185 7.40 -0.11 7.86
C GLN A 185 8.34 -0.40 6.69
N LEU A 186 8.73 -1.69 6.58
CA LEU A 186 9.53 -2.24 5.49
C LEU A 186 8.75 -3.32 4.75
N LYS A 187 9.05 -3.49 3.47
CA LYS A 187 8.71 -4.66 2.63
C LYS A 187 9.98 -5.38 2.26
N ILE A 188 10.16 -6.58 2.77
CA ILE A 188 11.20 -7.51 2.33
C ILE A 188 10.71 -8.26 1.09
N TYR A 189 11.60 -8.50 0.12
CA TYR A 189 11.22 -9.07 -1.16
C TYR A 189 11.93 -10.39 -1.48
N ASN A 190 11.72 -10.90 -2.70
CA ASN A 190 11.95 -12.30 -3.07
C ASN A 190 13.40 -12.79 -2.99
N SER A 191 14.38 -11.95 -3.31
CA SER A 191 15.81 -12.33 -3.33
C SER A 191 16.55 -11.96 -2.04
N PHE A 192 15.83 -11.51 -1.02
CA PHE A 192 16.44 -11.11 0.23
C PHE A 192 17.30 -12.24 0.83
N PRO A 193 18.55 -11.98 1.27
CA PRO A 193 19.45 -13.02 1.79
C PRO A 193 18.89 -13.63 3.08
N LYS A 194 18.60 -14.93 3.05
CA LYS A 194 17.97 -15.65 4.17
C LYS A 194 18.78 -15.62 5.46
N ASP A 195 20.11 -15.63 5.33
CA ASP A 195 21.03 -15.78 6.46
C ASP A 195 21.07 -14.53 7.36
N ILE A 196 20.69 -13.36 6.84
CA ILE A 196 20.62 -12.09 7.59
C ILE A 196 19.18 -11.68 7.95
N LEU A 197 18.17 -12.46 7.55
CA LEU A 197 16.76 -12.09 7.69
C LEU A 197 16.38 -11.75 9.14
N LYS A 198 16.68 -12.64 10.07
CA LYS A 198 16.33 -12.47 11.48
C LYS A 198 16.96 -11.22 12.10
N ASP A 199 18.25 -11.00 11.82
CA ASP A 199 18.97 -9.85 12.36
C ASP A 199 18.47 -8.54 11.75
N THR A 200 18.09 -8.56 10.46
CA THR A 200 17.49 -7.42 9.77
C THR A 200 16.13 -7.08 10.37
N VAL A 201 15.26 -8.06 10.58
CA VAL A 201 13.94 -7.86 11.21
C VAL A 201 14.07 -7.30 12.62
N SER A 202 14.96 -7.90 13.43
CA SER A 202 15.24 -7.42 14.78
C SER A 202 15.74 -5.98 14.80
N TYR A 203 16.60 -5.62 13.85
CA TYR A 203 17.12 -4.25 13.74
C TYR A 203 16.02 -3.28 13.31
N ALA A 204 15.18 -3.63 12.33
CA ALA A 204 14.04 -2.82 11.91
C ALA A 204 13.09 -2.51 13.08
N HIS A 205 12.74 -3.53 13.87
CA HIS A 205 11.92 -3.35 15.07
C HIS A 205 12.59 -2.42 16.10
N SER A 206 13.91 -2.51 16.28
CA SER A 206 14.65 -1.61 17.17
C SER A 206 14.61 -0.14 16.72
N ARG A 207 14.35 0.10 15.42
CA ARG A 207 14.16 1.43 14.82
C ARG A 207 12.69 1.85 14.77
N GLY A 208 11.77 1.04 15.30
CA GLY A 208 10.34 1.31 15.34
C GLY A 208 9.60 1.00 14.03
N LEU A 209 10.25 0.31 13.07
CA LEU A 209 9.62 -0.06 11.82
C LEU A 209 8.98 -1.45 11.92
N ARG A 210 7.75 -1.58 11.44
CA ARG A 210 7.14 -2.90 11.21
C ARG A 210 7.80 -3.56 10.00
N VAL A 211 7.77 -4.88 9.96
CA VAL A 211 8.32 -5.66 8.84
C VAL A 211 7.23 -6.49 8.18
N SER A 212 7.09 -6.29 6.89
CA SER A 212 6.17 -7.03 6.04
C SER A 212 6.89 -7.52 4.79
N GLY A 213 6.19 -8.24 3.93
CA GLY A 213 6.72 -8.54 2.61
C GLY A 213 6.38 -9.92 2.08
N HIS A 214 7.17 -10.33 1.12
CA HIS A 214 7.15 -11.67 0.57
C HIS A 214 7.96 -12.63 1.46
N VAL A 215 7.75 -13.91 1.26
CA VAL A 215 8.64 -14.94 1.78
C VAL A 215 9.84 -15.04 0.83
N PRO A 216 11.07 -14.73 1.26
CA PRO A 216 12.24 -14.84 0.40
C PRO A 216 12.42 -16.25 -0.15
N ALA A 217 13.03 -16.37 -1.33
CA ALA A 217 13.27 -17.65 -1.97
C ALA A 217 14.01 -18.63 -1.04
N PHE A 218 13.65 -19.90 -1.14
CA PHE A 218 14.20 -21.01 -0.33
C PHE A 218 13.83 -20.95 1.17
N LEU A 219 12.87 -20.07 1.54
CA LEU A 219 12.25 -20.05 2.85
C LEU A 219 10.76 -20.38 2.73
N LYS A 220 10.16 -20.72 3.86
CA LYS A 220 8.72 -20.89 4.04
C LYS A 220 8.13 -19.75 4.87
N ALA A 221 6.81 -19.60 4.83
CA ALA A 221 6.14 -18.60 5.65
C ALA A 221 6.40 -18.80 7.16
N GLU A 222 6.59 -20.03 7.61
CA GLU A 222 6.98 -20.34 9.00
C GLU A 222 8.32 -19.71 9.38
N ASP A 223 9.29 -19.67 8.45
CA ASP A 223 10.63 -19.12 8.71
C ASP A 223 10.57 -17.58 8.89
N VAL A 224 9.78 -16.88 8.08
CA VAL A 224 9.63 -15.42 8.22
C VAL A 224 8.82 -15.05 9.47
N ILE A 225 7.84 -15.87 9.86
CA ILE A 225 7.13 -15.72 11.14
C ILE A 225 8.13 -15.87 12.30
N ALA A 226 8.97 -16.90 12.28
CA ALA A 226 10.00 -17.13 13.30
C ALA A 226 11.08 -16.02 13.31
N ALA A 227 11.33 -15.37 12.18
CA ALA A 227 12.20 -14.20 12.10
C ALA A 227 11.57 -12.93 12.68
N GLY A 228 10.22 -12.90 12.86
CA GLY A 228 9.50 -11.80 13.49
C GLY A 228 8.71 -10.90 12.53
N PHE A 229 8.33 -11.39 11.35
CA PHE A 229 7.44 -10.61 10.46
C PHE A 229 6.13 -10.24 11.15
N ASP A 230 5.70 -9.00 10.96
CA ASP A 230 4.40 -8.52 11.42
C ASP A 230 3.28 -8.81 10.41
N GLU A 231 3.65 -8.97 9.13
CA GLU A 231 2.68 -9.12 8.06
C GLU A 231 3.29 -9.87 6.87
N ILE A 232 2.51 -10.76 6.23
CA ILE A 232 2.90 -11.44 4.98
C ILE A 232 1.96 -10.97 3.87
N GLN A 233 2.55 -10.48 2.78
CA GLN A 233 1.82 -10.00 1.61
C GLN A 233 1.46 -11.17 0.70
N HIS A 234 0.27 -11.08 0.07
CA HIS A 234 -0.27 -12.02 -0.90
C HIS A 234 -0.58 -13.43 -0.38
N ILE A 235 -1.79 -13.86 -0.60
CA ILE A 235 -2.26 -15.18 -0.15
C ILE A 235 -1.43 -16.33 -0.75
N ASN A 236 -0.91 -16.19 -1.96
CA ASN A 236 -0.07 -17.20 -2.59
C ASN A 236 1.21 -17.46 -1.78
N GLN A 237 1.78 -16.48 -1.11
CA GLN A 237 2.96 -16.67 -0.24
C GLN A 237 2.66 -17.62 0.93
N LEU A 238 1.44 -17.54 1.47
CA LEU A 238 0.99 -18.46 2.52
C LEU A 238 0.72 -19.86 1.96
N MET A 239 0.13 -19.96 0.75
CA MET A 239 -0.14 -21.24 0.10
C MET A 239 1.17 -21.97 -0.27
N LEU A 240 2.18 -21.23 -0.71
CA LEU A 240 3.51 -21.77 -0.99
C LEU A 240 4.14 -22.48 0.21
N ASN A 241 3.79 -22.12 1.44
CA ASN A 241 4.24 -22.83 2.65
C ASN A 241 4.04 -24.34 2.59
N PHE A 242 2.99 -24.78 1.88
CA PHE A 242 2.59 -26.19 1.75
C PHE A 242 2.99 -26.83 0.41
N LEU A 243 3.34 -26.01 -0.58
CA LEU A 243 3.50 -26.46 -1.97
C LEU A 243 4.95 -26.48 -2.44
N VAL A 244 5.84 -25.71 -1.80
CA VAL A 244 7.24 -25.64 -2.19
C VAL A 244 8.06 -26.79 -1.63
N LYS A 245 9.04 -27.24 -2.44
CA LYS A 245 10.13 -28.09 -2.00
C LYS A 245 11.32 -27.21 -1.56
N PRO A 246 12.31 -27.76 -0.81
CA PRO A 246 13.46 -26.99 -0.35
C PRO A 246 14.30 -26.33 -1.46
N ASP A 247 14.25 -26.87 -2.67
CA ASP A 247 14.96 -26.38 -3.86
C ASP A 247 14.11 -25.53 -4.81
N THR A 248 12.85 -25.28 -4.46
CA THR A 248 11.96 -24.47 -5.29
C THR A 248 12.36 -23.01 -5.27
N ASP A 249 12.70 -22.47 -6.44
CA ASP A 249 13.02 -21.04 -6.58
C ASP A 249 11.74 -20.21 -6.82
N THR A 250 11.23 -19.61 -5.78
CA THR A 250 10.02 -18.77 -5.81
C THR A 250 10.23 -17.38 -6.41
N ARG A 251 11.44 -17.04 -6.87
CA ARG A 251 11.70 -15.81 -7.65
C ARG A 251 11.19 -15.93 -9.09
N THR A 252 10.99 -17.17 -9.55
CA THR A 252 10.43 -17.47 -10.87
C THR A 252 8.90 -17.39 -10.88
N LEU A 253 8.29 -17.67 -12.02
CA LEU A 253 6.82 -17.77 -12.16
C LEU A 253 6.21 -18.93 -11.35
N ASP A 254 7.01 -19.83 -10.79
CA ASP A 254 6.53 -20.94 -9.95
C ASP A 254 5.79 -20.43 -8.70
N ARG A 255 6.11 -19.23 -8.22
CA ARG A 255 5.36 -18.59 -7.12
C ARG A 255 3.87 -18.38 -7.44
N PHE A 256 3.50 -18.32 -8.72
CA PHE A 256 2.12 -18.21 -9.18
C PHE A 256 1.58 -19.54 -9.70
N TYR A 257 2.39 -20.27 -10.45
CA TYR A 257 1.95 -21.53 -11.09
C TYR A 257 1.72 -22.65 -10.07
N LEU A 258 2.54 -22.76 -9.02
CA LEU A 258 2.34 -23.79 -8.00
C LEU A 258 0.99 -23.61 -7.28
N PRO A 259 0.67 -22.42 -6.71
CA PRO A 259 -0.65 -22.20 -6.13
C PRO A 259 -1.78 -22.40 -7.14
N ALA A 260 -1.67 -21.85 -8.35
CA ALA A 260 -2.72 -21.97 -9.37
C ALA A 260 -3.04 -23.42 -9.76
N LYS A 261 -2.05 -24.30 -9.74
CA LYS A 261 -2.21 -25.71 -10.12
C LYS A 261 -2.59 -26.64 -8.96
N GLN A 262 -2.17 -26.32 -7.74
CA GLN A 262 -2.18 -27.30 -6.64
C GLN A 262 -2.99 -26.84 -5.42
N VAL A 263 -3.36 -25.56 -5.32
CA VAL A 263 -4.06 -25.09 -4.11
C VAL A 263 -5.45 -25.70 -3.95
N ALA A 264 -6.09 -26.09 -5.04
CA ALA A 264 -7.40 -26.74 -5.01
C ALA A 264 -7.37 -28.09 -4.27
N ASP A 265 -6.21 -28.77 -4.26
CA ASP A 265 -6.01 -30.07 -3.61
C ASP A 265 -5.56 -29.91 -2.14
N LEU A 266 -5.33 -28.68 -1.68
CA LEU A 266 -4.93 -28.40 -0.30
C LEU A 266 -6.12 -28.54 0.65
N ASP A 267 -6.09 -29.57 1.50
CA ASP A 267 -7.09 -29.71 2.57
C ASP A 267 -6.88 -28.66 3.65
N LEU A 268 -7.75 -27.63 3.63
CA LEU A 268 -7.74 -26.56 4.62
C LEU A 268 -8.05 -27.02 6.06
N GLN A 269 -8.65 -28.19 6.23
CA GLN A 269 -8.92 -28.79 7.54
C GLN A 269 -7.79 -29.70 8.02
N SER A 270 -6.77 -29.93 7.19
CA SER A 270 -5.61 -30.73 7.58
C SER A 270 -4.93 -30.15 8.82
N LYS A 271 -4.35 -31.05 9.62
CA LYS A 271 -3.60 -30.66 10.83
C LYS A 271 -2.52 -29.62 10.51
N ALA A 272 -1.81 -29.78 9.40
CA ALA A 272 -0.75 -28.87 8.98
C ALA A 272 -1.26 -27.44 8.75
N VAL A 273 -2.36 -27.27 8.01
CA VAL A 273 -2.95 -25.96 7.75
C VAL A 273 -3.49 -25.33 9.05
N GLN A 274 -4.16 -26.14 9.87
CA GLN A 274 -4.71 -25.65 11.14
C GLN A 274 -3.61 -25.25 12.14
N ASP A 275 -2.49 -25.98 12.18
CA ASP A 275 -1.32 -25.62 12.98
C ASP A 275 -0.70 -24.32 12.49
N PHE A 276 -0.58 -24.11 11.18
CA PHE A 276 -0.07 -22.90 10.59
C PHE A 276 -0.97 -21.67 10.89
N ILE A 277 -2.29 -21.83 10.82
CA ILE A 277 -3.23 -20.77 11.21
C ILE A 277 -3.05 -20.40 12.70
N ARG A 278 -2.83 -21.40 13.57
CA ARG A 278 -2.51 -21.15 14.98
C ARG A 278 -1.17 -20.42 15.15
N LEU A 279 -0.18 -20.76 14.35
CA LEU A 279 1.12 -20.09 14.34
C LEU A 279 0.97 -18.60 13.98
N LEU A 280 0.27 -18.27 12.88
CA LEU A 280 -0.03 -16.88 12.51
C LEU A 280 -0.71 -16.11 13.66
N LYS A 281 -1.72 -16.72 14.26
CA LYS A 281 -2.46 -16.10 15.38
C LYS A 281 -1.57 -15.90 16.62
N SER A 282 -0.77 -16.89 16.98
CA SER A 282 0.07 -16.81 18.20
C SER A 282 1.18 -15.78 18.09
N HIS A 283 1.63 -15.47 16.88
CA HIS A 283 2.62 -14.43 16.60
C HIS A 283 2.00 -13.09 16.16
N ASN A 284 0.65 -13.00 16.13
CA ASN A 284 -0.08 -11.81 15.68
C ASN A 284 0.33 -11.33 14.27
N VAL A 285 0.62 -12.29 13.37
CA VAL A 285 1.00 -11.99 11.98
C VAL A 285 -0.23 -11.78 11.13
N THR A 286 -0.31 -10.64 10.47
CA THR A 286 -1.39 -10.32 9.53
C THR A 286 -1.10 -10.92 8.15
N ALA A 287 -2.12 -11.50 7.53
CA ALA A 287 -2.06 -11.96 6.14
C ALA A 287 -2.83 -10.98 5.25
N VAL A 288 -2.17 -10.42 4.23
CA VAL A 288 -2.81 -9.58 3.23
C VAL A 288 -3.17 -10.45 2.04
N SER A 289 -4.47 -10.63 1.82
CA SER A 289 -5.00 -11.58 0.80
C SER A 289 -4.94 -11.06 -0.63
N TYR A 290 -4.43 -9.84 -0.83
CA TYR A 290 -4.36 -9.22 -2.13
C TYR A 290 -3.37 -9.95 -3.04
N THR A 291 -3.84 -10.34 -4.23
CA THR A 291 -2.99 -10.93 -5.27
C THR A 291 -3.26 -10.21 -6.58
N HIS A 292 -2.27 -9.53 -7.13
CA HIS A 292 -2.39 -8.90 -8.44
C HIS A 292 -2.52 -9.97 -9.52
N LEU A 293 -3.54 -9.82 -10.37
CA LEU A 293 -3.67 -10.61 -11.59
C LEU A 293 -2.70 -10.12 -12.70
N ARG A 294 -2.03 -8.99 -12.49
CA ARG A 294 -1.03 -8.44 -13.40
C ARG A 294 0.36 -8.58 -12.77
N ALA A 295 1.24 -9.28 -13.46
CA ALA A 295 2.64 -9.44 -13.10
C ALA A 295 3.40 -8.14 -13.35
N HIS A 296 3.33 -7.18 -12.43
CA HIS A 296 4.18 -5.99 -12.40
C HIS A 296 5.09 -5.96 -11.18
N GLU A 297 5.05 -6.99 -10.37
CA GLU A 297 5.97 -7.23 -9.26
C GLU A 297 7.07 -8.21 -9.67
#